data_af404cbceb7049e7ac95e27a69479fb5
#
_entry.id   af404cbceb7049e7ac95e27a69479fb5
#
_cell.length_a   1.000
_cell.length_b   1.000
_cell.length_c   1.000
_cell.angle_alpha   90.00
_cell.angle_beta   90.00
_cell.angle_gamma   90.00
#
_symmetry.space_group_name_H-M   'P 1'
#
loop_
_entity.id
_entity.type
_entity.pdbx_description
1 polymer ?
#
loop_
_entity_poly.entity_id
_entity_poly.type
_entity_poly.pdbx_seq_one_letter_code
_entity_poly.pdbx_strand_id
1 'polypeptide(L)'
;LRVNIERFNIYEHKNEIATLPLTFKEADGIILATTIEWLGIGGYMQQFLDACWLYGDKEKISHTYMQPIVMSTTYGEREGELTLMNAWEILGGLPCAGLCGYVEDLVEFKQNKDYTLIIEKKAENLYRTISQKIKNLPTSNQAVKQSVLRTQQLNLTPQESEQLSKYVSDDTYVKQQKEDIEELASMFKDMLGKPDD
;
A
#
# COMPACT_ATOMS: atom_id res chain seq x y z
N LEU A 1 -15.84 -23.08 -3.22
CA LEU A 1 -15.85 -22.11 -2.12
C LEU A 1 -17.05 -21.19 -2.31
N ARG A 2 -17.84 -20.98 -1.24
CA ARG A 2 -18.92 -19.96 -1.25
C ARG A 2 -18.38 -18.71 -0.57
N VAL A 3 -17.86 -17.79 -1.37
CA VAL A 3 -17.38 -16.48 -0.94
C VAL A 3 -18.08 -15.40 -1.76
N ASN A 4 -18.39 -14.29 -1.14
CA ASN A 4 -18.81 -13.09 -1.86
C ASN A 4 -17.55 -12.34 -2.31
N ILE A 5 -17.46 -11.99 -3.58
CA ILE A 5 -16.30 -11.28 -4.14
C ILE A 5 -16.81 -10.01 -4.81
N GLU A 6 -16.33 -8.89 -4.31
CA GLU A 6 -16.49 -7.59 -4.93
C GLU A 6 -15.18 -7.18 -5.59
N ARG A 7 -15.27 -6.67 -6.81
CA ARG A 7 -14.10 -6.30 -7.61
C ARG A 7 -14.10 -4.82 -7.94
N PHE A 8 -13.00 -4.17 -7.63
CA PHE A 8 -12.76 -2.77 -7.96
C PHE A 8 -11.54 -2.65 -8.87
N ASN A 9 -11.69 -1.96 -9.97
CA ASN A 9 -10.58 -1.58 -10.83
C ASN A 9 -10.12 -0.16 -10.44
N ILE A 10 -8.97 -0.06 -9.79
CA ILE A 10 -8.44 1.22 -9.31
C ILE A 10 -8.28 2.23 -10.45
N TYR A 11 -7.94 1.75 -11.65
CA TYR A 11 -7.78 2.63 -12.82
C TYR A 11 -9.10 3.28 -13.25
N GLU A 12 -10.19 2.55 -13.18
CA GLU A 12 -11.55 3.07 -13.48
C GLU A 12 -12.01 4.04 -12.40
N HIS A 13 -11.60 3.82 -11.14
CA HIS A 13 -11.92 4.64 -9.97
C HIS A 13 -10.83 5.65 -9.60
N LYS A 14 -9.96 6.02 -10.54
CA LYS A 14 -8.79 6.88 -10.28
C LYS A 14 -9.10 8.23 -9.63
N ASN A 15 -10.30 8.77 -9.85
CA ASN A 15 -10.75 10.02 -9.24
C ASN A 15 -11.37 9.83 -7.83
N GLU A 16 -11.59 8.58 -7.42
CA GLU A 16 -12.28 8.21 -6.19
C GLU A 16 -11.41 7.34 -5.27
N ILE A 17 -10.10 7.24 -5.56
CA ILE A 17 -9.17 6.38 -4.81
C ILE A 17 -9.22 6.67 -3.30
N ALA A 18 -9.40 7.93 -2.92
CA ALA A 18 -9.49 8.33 -1.52
C ALA A 18 -10.67 7.70 -0.77
N THR A 19 -11.74 7.32 -1.48
CA THR A 19 -12.94 6.70 -0.89
C THR A 19 -12.92 5.18 -0.92
N LEU A 20 -12.04 4.56 -1.72
CA LEU A 20 -11.95 3.11 -1.83
C LEU A 20 -11.69 2.40 -0.49
N PRO A 21 -10.91 2.94 0.47
CA PRO A 21 -10.75 2.31 1.77
C PRO A 21 -12.08 2.12 2.54
N LEU A 22 -13.11 2.87 2.20
CA LEU A 22 -14.42 2.73 2.83
C LEU A 22 -15.23 1.56 2.27
N THR A 23 -14.88 1.06 1.09
CA THR A 23 -15.67 0.02 0.39
C THR A 23 -15.47 -1.37 0.99
N PHE A 24 -14.31 -1.64 1.61
CA PHE A 24 -14.02 -2.97 2.16
C PHE A 24 -14.28 -3.11 3.68
N LYS A 25 -15.10 -2.22 4.26
CA LYS A 25 -15.42 -2.25 5.69
C LYS A 25 -15.99 -3.60 6.17
N GLU A 26 -16.77 -4.26 5.31
CA GLU A 26 -17.40 -5.55 5.63
C GLU A 26 -16.56 -6.76 5.15
N ALA A 27 -15.45 -6.53 4.44
CA ALA A 27 -14.66 -7.62 3.90
C ALA A 27 -13.78 -8.28 4.96
N ASP A 28 -13.74 -9.61 5.00
CA ASP A 28 -12.82 -10.38 5.85
C ASP A 28 -11.39 -10.39 5.31
N GLY A 29 -11.24 -10.17 4.02
CA GLY A 29 -9.96 -10.11 3.34
C GLY A 29 -10.00 -9.27 2.07
N ILE A 30 -8.83 -8.85 1.62
CA ILE A 30 -8.63 -8.07 0.40
C ILE A 30 -7.54 -8.72 -0.45
N ILE A 31 -7.71 -8.68 -1.76
CA ILE A 31 -6.67 -9.04 -2.72
C ILE A 31 -6.21 -7.75 -3.39
N LEU A 32 -4.93 -7.41 -3.23
CA LEU A 32 -4.31 -6.29 -3.91
C LEU A 32 -3.55 -6.81 -5.13
N ALA A 33 -4.12 -6.58 -6.31
CA ALA A 33 -3.55 -7.02 -7.57
C ALA A 33 -2.97 -5.84 -8.34
N THR A 34 -1.71 -5.93 -8.76
CA THR A 34 -1.03 -4.90 -9.52
C THR A 34 -0.01 -5.49 -10.49
N THR A 35 0.41 -4.67 -11.43
CA THR A 35 1.58 -4.91 -12.29
C THR A 35 2.75 -4.05 -11.84
N ILE A 36 3.97 -4.45 -12.21
CA ILE A 36 5.14 -3.62 -11.99
C ILE A 36 5.20 -2.52 -13.04
N GLU A 37 5.32 -1.30 -12.58
CA GLU A 37 5.51 -0.10 -13.40
C GLU A 37 6.75 0.64 -12.88
N TRP A 38 7.72 0.91 -13.76
CA TRP A 38 8.95 1.63 -13.38
C TRP A 38 9.61 1.10 -12.10
N LEU A 39 9.79 -0.22 -12.00
CA LEU A 39 10.38 -0.91 -10.83
C LEU A 39 9.54 -0.88 -9.56
N GLY A 40 8.30 -0.44 -9.61
CA GLY A 40 7.41 -0.32 -8.44
C GLY A 40 5.98 -0.78 -8.70
N ILE A 41 5.16 -0.73 -7.68
CA ILE A 41 3.75 -1.19 -7.67
C ILE A 41 2.78 -0.21 -8.35
N GLY A 42 3.16 0.56 -9.30
CA GLY A 42 2.29 1.51 -9.98
C GLY A 42 1.73 2.64 -9.09
N GLY A 43 1.57 3.82 -9.66
CA GLY A 43 1.19 5.03 -8.92
C GLY A 43 -0.21 4.97 -8.29
N TYR A 44 -1.18 4.36 -8.95
CA TYR A 44 -2.55 4.24 -8.40
C TYR A 44 -2.62 3.28 -7.21
N MET A 45 -1.83 2.21 -7.21
CA MET A 45 -1.74 1.32 -6.06
C MET A 45 -1.08 2.02 -4.86
N GLN A 46 -0.05 2.83 -5.10
CA GLN A 46 0.55 3.66 -4.05
C GLN A 46 -0.46 4.66 -3.48
N GLN A 47 -1.21 5.37 -4.34
CA GLN A 47 -2.28 6.28 -3.89
C GLN A 47 -3.36 5.58 -3.08
N PHE A 48 -3.70 4.33 -3.42
CA PHE A 48 -4.64 3.53 -2.64
C PHE A 48 -4.09 3.20 -1.24
N LEU A 49 -2.82 2.83 -1.14
CA LEU A 49 -2.18 2.58 0.16
C LEU A 49 -2.10 3.86 1.00
N ASP A 50 -1.79 4.99 0.39
CA ASP A 50 -1.83 6.30 1.06
C ASP A 50 -3.24 6.64 1.53
N ALA A 51 -4.25 6.37 0.71
CA ALA A 51 -5.65 6.56 1.10
C ALA A 51 -6.04 5.65 2.28
N CYS A 52 -5.56 4.40 2.31
CA CYS A 52 -5.75 3.51 3.45
C CYS A 52 -5.08 4.06 4.72
N TRP A 53 -3.91 4.67 4.57
CA TRP A 53 -3.21 5.32 5.69
C TRP A 53 -3.98 6.53 6.23
N LEU A 54 -4.47 7.40 5.36
CA LEU A 54 -5.11 8.66 5.72
C LEU A 54 -6.58 8.47 6.16
N TYR A 55 -7.32 7.63 5.47
CA TYR A 55 -8.79 7.55 5.60
C TYR A 55 -9.30 6.17 5.99
N GLY A 56 -8.44 5.14 5.97
CA GLY A 56 -8.82 3.78 6.31
C GLY A 56 -9.18 3.61 7.79
N ASP A 57 -10.18 2.77 8.04
CA ASP A 57 -10.52 2.34 9.39
C ASP A 57 -9.42 1.43 9.95
N LYS A 58 -8.65 1.94 10.89
CA LYS A 58 -7.47 1.26 11.45
C LYS A 58 -7.82 0.00 12.23
N GLU A 59 -8.98 0.00 12.92
CA GLU A 59 -9.46 -1.17 13.63
C GLU A 59 -9.83 -2.26 12.62
N LYS A 60 -10.58 -1.92 11.59
CA LYS A 60 -10.96 -2.87 10.54
C LYS A 60 -9.74 -3.42 9.80
N ILE A 61 -8.82 -2.56 9.39
CA ILE A 61 -7.58 -2.99 8.70
C ILE A 61 -6.80 -3.99 9.56
N SER A 62 -6.76 -3.80 10.90
CA SER A 62 -6.01 -4.70 11.80
C SER A 62 -6.56 -6.12 11.85
N HIS A 63 -7.77 -6.34 11.37
CA HIS A 63 -8.41 -7.65 11.28
C HIS A 63 -8.58 -8.15 9.84
N THR A 64 -8.17 -7.36 8.86
CA THR A 64 -8.32 -7.69 7.44
C THR A 64 -7.09 -8.40 6.91
N TYR A 65 -7.30 -9.58 6.34
CA TYR A 65 -6.26 -10.34 5.65
C TYR A 65 -6.03 -9.75 4.26
N MET A 66 -4.76 -9.70 3.83
CA MET A 66 -4.42 -9.20 2.49
C MET A 66 -3.53 -10.19 1.78
N GLN A 67 -3.93 -10.54 0.55
CA GLN A 67 -3.09 -11.32 -0.36
C GLN A 67 -2.63 -10.43 -1.52
N PRO A 68 -1.32 -10.23 -1.71
CA PRO A 68 -0.79 -9.53 -2.87
C PRO A 68 -0.79 -10.45 -4.10
N ILE A 69 -1.12 -9.87 -5.25
CA ILE A 69 -0.89 -10.47 -6.58
C ILE A 69 -0.10 -9.47 -7.40
N VAL A 70 1.13 -9.84 -7.76
CA VAL A 70 2.03 -8.95 -8.49
C VAL A 70 2.54 -9.65 -9.74
N MET A 71 2.24 -9.08 -10.90
CA MET A 71 2.71 -9.59 -12.18
C MET A 71 3.65 -8.60 -12.85
N SER A 72 4.59 -9.13 -13.60
CA SER A 72 5.57 -8.34 -14.33
C SER A 72 5.75 -8.90 -15.75
N THR A 73 5.99 -8.03 -16.70
CA THR A 73 6.46 -8.38 -18.04
C THR A 73 7.97 -8.20 -18.20
N THR A 74 8.65 -7.78 -17.15
CA THR A 74 10.09 -7.54 -17.12
C THR A 74 10.73 -8.17 -15.89
N TYR A 75 10.70 -7.47 -14.76
CA TYR A 75 11.29 -7.91 -13.47
C TYR A 75 10.71 -7.08 -12.32
N GLY A 76 10.97 -7.48 -11.07
CA GLY A 76 10.60 -6.72 -9.87
C GLY A 76 9.31 -7.17 -9.21
N GLU A 77 8.71 -8.28 -9.66
CA GLU A 77 7.46 -8.80 -9.10
C GLU A 77 7.60 -9.22 -7.63
N ARG A 78 8.77 -9.72 -7.22
CA ARG A 78 9.02 -10.12 -5.83
C ARG A 78 9.17 -8.91 -4.92
N GLU A 79 9.86 -7.89 -5.37
CA GLU A 79 10.00 -6.61 -4.67
C GLU A 79 8.64 -5.91 -4.53
N GLY A 80 7.81 -5.98 -5.57
CA GLY A 80 6.44 -5.48 -5.53
C GLY A 80 5.55 -6.24 -4.55
N GLU A 81 5.64 -7.58 -4.52
CA GLU A 81 4.95 -8.41 -3.54
C GLU A 81 5.34 -8.00 -2.11
N LEU A 82 6.65 -7.92 -1.85
CA LEU A 82 7.18 -7.53 -0.54
C LEU A 82 6.76 -6.11 -0.16
N THR A 83 6.74 -5.18 -1.10
CA THR A 83 6.28 -3.81 -0.88
C THR A 83 4.83 -3.78 -0.42
N LEU A 84 3.93 -4.52 -1.08
CA LEU A 84 2.52 -4.59 -0.68
C LEU A 84 2.36 -5.24 0.70
N MET A 85 3.10 -6.31 0.98
CA MET A 85 3.06 -6.98 2.28
C MET A 85 3.51 -6.06 3.40
N ASN A 86 4.66 -5.41 3.23
CA ASN A 86 5.21 -4.47 4.22
C ASN A 86 4.27 -3.27 4.43
N ALA A 87 3.73 -2.69 3.36
CA ALA A 87 2.77 -1.60 3.45
C ALA A 87 1.53 -2.01 4.24
N TRP A 88 0.97 -3.20 3.97
CA TRP A 88 -0.20 -3.69 4.69
C TRP A 88 0.09 -3.95 6.17
N GLU A 89 1.25 -4.48 6.51
CA GLU A 89 1.70 -4.62 7.90
C GLU A 89 1.86 -3.27 8.61
N ILE A 90 2.43 -2.28 7.94
CA ILE A 90 2.56 -0.92 8.47
C ILE A 90 1.18 -0.30 8.71
N LEU A 91 0.21 -0.53 7.84
CA LEU A 91 -1.19 -0.16 8.05
C LEU A 91 -1.83 -0.92 9.23
N GLY A 92 -1.22 -2.03 9.63
CA GLY A 92 -1.62 -2.89 10.74
C GLY A 92 -2.44 -4.09 10.35
N GLY A 93 -2.59 -4.35 9.06
CA GLY A 93 -3.30 -5.50 8.54
C GLY A 93 -2.51 -6.80 8.63
N LEU A 94 -3.11 -7.88 8.13
CA LEU A 94 -2.59 -9.24 8.19
C LEU A 94 -2.21 -9.71 6.78
N PRO A 95 -0.93 -9.58 6.36
CA PRO A 95 -0.52 -10.05 5.05
C PRO A 95 -0.49 -11.57 4.97
N CYS A 96 -0.94 -12.11 3.85
CA CYS A 96 -0.88 -13.52 3.47
C CYS A 96 0.17 -13.71 2.37
N ALA A 97 0.65 -14.95 2.22
CA ALA A 97 1.56 -15.28 1.14
C ALA A 97 0.92 -15.02 -0.23
N GLY A 98 1.54 -14.14 -0.99
CA GLY A 98 1.03 -13.67 -2.26
C GLY A 98 1.28 -14.61 -3.44
N LEU A 99 0.94 -14.10 -4.60
CA LEU A 99 1.26 -14.67 -5.90
C LEU A 99 2.02 -13.62 -6.68
N CYS A 100 3.25 -13.94 -7.07
CA CYS A 100 4.01 -13.09 -7.98
C CYS A 100 4.57 -13.91 -9.13
N GLY A 101 4.72 -13.30 -10.28
CA GLY A 101 5.24 -13.98 -11.45
C GLY A 101 5.48 -13.08 -12.64
N TYR A 102 6.37 -13.59 -13.50
CA TYR A 102 6.62 -13.03 -14.81
C TYR A 102 5.61 -13.60 -15.81
N VAL A 103 5.04 -12.75 -16.62
CA VAL A 103 4.06 -13.13 -17.65
C VAL A 103 4.41 -12.43 -18.96
N GLU A 104 4.97 -13.16 -19.88
CA GLU A 104 5.27 -12.65 -21.22
C GLU A 104 4.05 -12.68 -22.12
N ASP A 105 3.29 -13.77 -22.08
CA ASP A 105 2.07 -13.98 -22.88
C ASP A 105 0.88 -14.34 -21.98
N LEU A 106 -0.13 -13.46 -21.98
CA LEU A 106 -1.38 -13.69 -21.24
C LEU A 106 -2.20 -14.87 -21.79
N VAL A 107 -2.06 -15.22 -23.06
CA VAL A 107 -2.77 -16.35 -23.66
C VAL A 107 -2.15 -17.65 -23.15
N GLU A 108 -0.83 -17.76 -23.20
CA GLU A 108 -0.09 -18.89 -22.65
C GLU A 108 -0.37 -19.04 -21.15
N PHE A 109 -0.31 -17.96 -20.41
CA PHE A 109 -0.59 -17.96 -18.98
C PHE A 109 -1.98 -18.55 -18.66
N LYS A 110 -3.02 -18.15 -19.39
CA LYS A 110 -4.39 -18.64 -19.20
C LYS A 110 -4.57 -20.11 -19.57
N GLN A 111 -3.77 -20.63 -20.48
CA GLN A 111 -3.87 -22.02 -20.98
C GLN A 111 -3.01 -22.98 -20.16
N ASN A 112 -2.07 -22.46 -19.37
CA ASN A 112 -1.16 -23.29 -18.58
C ASN A 112 -1.86 -23.86 -17.35
N LYS A 113 -1.99 -25.18 -17.32
CA LYS A 113 -2.66 -25.90 -16.22
C LYS A 113 -1.90 -25.81 -14.89
N ASP A 114 -0.59 -25.70 -14.93
CA ASP A 114 0.23 -25.59 -13.72
C ASP A 114 0.00 -24.23 -13.04
N TYR A 115 -0.15 -23.16 -13.82
CA TYR A 115 -0.50 -21.85 -13.27
C TYR A 115 -1.90 -21.85 -12.68
N THR A 116 -2.86 -22.49 -13.33
CA THR A 116 -4.21 -22.65 -12.78
C THR A 116 -4.18 -23.35 -11.43
N LEU A 117 -3.43 -24.45 -11.32
CA LEU A 117 -3.29 -25.18 -10.07
C LEU A 117 -2.62 -24.35 -8.95
N ILE A 118 -1.62 -23.55 -9.29
CA ILE A 118 -0.96 -22.64 -8.32
C ILE A 118 -1.95 -21.60 -7.83
N ILE A 119 -2.73 -20.99 -8.73
CA ILE A 119 -3.76 -19.99 -8.39
C ILE A 119 -4.81 -20.60 -7.46
N GLU A 120 -5.33 -21.79 -7.80
CA GLU A 120 -6.31 -22.50 -6.98
C GLU A 120 -5.78 -22.79 -5.57
N LYS A 121 -4.55 -23.27 -5.43
CA LYS A 121 -3.90 -23.50 -4.14
C LYS A 121 -3.74 -22.20 -3.34
N LYS A 122 -3.37 -21.11 -3.97
CA LYS A 122 -3.23 -19.82 -3.31
C LYS A 122 -4.59 -19.29 -2.83
N ALA A 123 -5.62 -19.42 -3.64
CA ALA A 123 -6.99 -19.04 -3.27
C ALA A 123 -7.52 -19.90 -2.10
N GLU A 124 -7.26 -21.21 -2.12
CA GLU A 124 -7.62 -22.11 -1.03
C GLU A 124 -6.88 -21.75 0.27
N ASN A 125 -5.60 -21.44 0.20
CA ASN A 125 -4.81 -21.04 1.35
C ASN A 125 -5.33 -19.72 1.95
N LEU A 126 -5.65 -18.73 1.13
CA LEU A 126 -6.27 -17.48 1.60
C LEU A 126 -7.58 -17.75 2.32
N TYR A 127 -8.46 -18.55 1.71
CA TYR A 127 -9.73 -18.93 2.31
C TYR A 127 -9.56 -19.62 3.68
N ARG A 128 -8.62 -20.57 3.77
CA ARG A 128 -8.32 -21.28 5.02
C ARG A 128 -7.78 -20.31 6.08
N THR A 129 -6.85 -19.45 5.69
CA THR A 129 -6.25 -18.46 6.60
C THR A 129 -7.31 -17.54 7.20
N ILE A 130 -8.22 -17.03 6.39
CA ILE A 130 -9.33 -16.19 6.84
C ILE A 130 -10.31 -16.99 7.72
N SER A 131 -10.76 -18.16 7.23
CA SER A 131 -11.76 -18.97 7.94
C SER A 131 -11.28 -19.48 9.30
N GLN A 132 -9.99 -19.79 9.41
CA GLN A 132 -9.38 -20.28 10.65
C GLN A 132 -8.81 -19.14 11.50
N LYS A 133 -8.88 -17.89 11.03
CA LYS A 133 -8.31 -16.71 11.69
C LYS A 133 -6.85 -16.90 12.07
N ILE A 134 -6.08 -17.49 11.16
CA ILE A 134 -4.65 -17.76 11.37
C ILE A 134 -3.91 -16.42 11.44
N LYS A 135 -3.14 -16.23 12.50
CA LYS A 135 -2.26 -15.06 12.66
C LYS A 135 -0.81 -15.48 12.58
N ASN A 136 -0.01 -14.72 11.87
CA ASN A 136 1.43 -14.89 11.87
C ASN A 136 2.05 -14.33 13.16
N LEU A 137 3.28 -14.74 13.44
CA LEU A 137 4.07 -14.10 14.50
C LEU A 137 4.29 -12.60 14.17
N PRO A 138 4.31 -11.74 15.18
CA PRO A 138 4.56 -10.31 14.96
C PRO A 138 5.90 -10.09 14.25
N THR A 139 5.88 -9.22 13.24
CA THR A 139 7.09 -8.78 12.55
C THR A 139 7.66 -7.50 13.16
N SER A 140 8.89 -7.14 12.76
CA SER A 140 9.49 -5.85 13.16
C SER A 140 8.67 -4.65 12.67
N ASN A 141 8.01 -4.76 11.51
CA ASN A 141 7.12 -3.70 11.00
C ASN A 141 5.93 -3.46 11.95
N GLN A 142 5.33 -4.53 12.48
CA GLN A 142 4.25 -4.41 13.47
C GLN A 142 4.74 -3.86 14.80
N ALA A 143 5.97 -4.20 15.21
CA ALA A 143 6.59 -3.64 16.39
C ALA A 143 6.84 -2.12 16.26
N VAL A 144 7.29 -1.66 15.10
CA VAL A 144 7.46 -0.22 14.80
C VAL A 144 6.11 0.50 14.91
N LYS A 145 5.04 -0.05 14.32
CA LYS A 145 3.70 0.52 14.45
C LYS A 145 3.27 0.62 15.92
N GLN A 146 3.45 -0.44 16.69
CA GLN A 146 3.10 -0.42 18.11
C GLN A 146 3.89 0.63 18.89
N SER A 147 5.16 0.83 18.55
CA SER A 147 5.99 1.88 19.20
C SER A 147 5.48 3.28 18.83
N VAL A 148 5.13 3.52 17.58
CA VAL A 148 4.54 4.79 17.12
C VAL A 148 3.20 5.04 17.81
N LEU A 149 2.32 4.04 17.86
CA LEU A 149 1.03 4.15 18.55
C LEU A 149 1.21 4.38 20.06
N ARG A 150 2.17 3.71 20.70
CA ARG A 150 2.51 3.94 22.11
C ARG A 150 3.04 5.37 22.34
N THR A 151 3.86 5.87 21.42
CA THR A 151 4.36 7.25 21.50
C THR A 151 3.23 8.27 21.34
N GLN A 152 2.23 7.96 20.51
CA GLN A 152 1.03 8.80 20.36
C GLN A 152 0.06 8.68 21.55
N GLN A 153 0.09 7.54 22.26
CA GLN A 153 -0.73 7.29 23.47
C GLN A 153 0.00 7.67 24.77
N LEU A 154 1.30 7.91 24.71
CA LEU A 154 2.00 8.53 25.84
C LEU A 154 1.30 9.87 26.08
N ASN A 155 0.66 9.98 27.26
CA ASN A 155 0.05 11.20 27.75
C ASN A 155 1.12 12.31 27.73
N LEU A 156 1.19 12.99 26.60
CA LEU A 156 1.99 14.18 26.47
C LEU A 156 1.50 15.13 27.55
N THR A 157 2.40 15.64 28.34
CA THR A 157 2.04 16.71 29.25
C THR A 157 1.39 17.84 28.44
N PRO A 158 0.52 18.66 29.02
CA PRO A 158 -0.10 19.76 28.29
C PRO A 158 0.93 20.65 27.56
N GLN A 159 2.14 20.78 28.12
CA GLN A 159 3.25 21.53 27.51
C GLN A 159 3.85 20.82 26.30
N GLU A 160 4.03 19.50 26.35
CA GLU A 160 4.53 18.69 25.21
C GLU A 160 3.49 18.62 24.10
N SER A 161 2.20 18.49 24.46
CA SER A 161 1.09 18.56 23.51
C SER A 161 1.01 19.93 22.82
N GLU A 162 1.24 21.01 23.54
CA GLU A 162 1.28 22.36 23.01
C GLU A 162 2.51 22.59 22.11
N GLN A 163 3.67 22.05 22.48
CA GLN A 163 4.86 22.08 21.61
C GLN A 163 4.66 21.25 20.34
N LEU A 164 4.09 20.04 20.46
CA LEU A 164 3.79 19.22 19.28
C LEU A 164 2.75 19.86 18.39
N SER A 165 1.70 20.48 18.96
CA SER A 165 0.68 21.19 18.19
C SER A 165 1.27 22.43 17.48
N LYS A 166 2.24 23.10 18.06
CA LYS A 166 2.99 24.18 17.39
C LYS A 166 3.83 23.63 16.24
N TYR A 167 4.51 22.50 16.43
CA TYR A 167 5.27 21.84 15.34
C TYR A 167 4.37 21.36 14.20
N VAL A 168 3.17 20.82 14.51
CA VAL A 168 2.21 20.33 13.50
C VAL A 168 1.40 21.47 12.88
N SER A 169 1.16 22.56 13.62
CA SER A 169 0.44 23.75 13.13
C SER A 169 1.36 24.80 12.52
N ASP A 170 2.69 24.63 12.65
CA ASP A 170 3.62 25.58 12.09
C ASP A 170 3.72 25.37 10.58
N ASP A 171 2.99 26.21 9.83
CA ASP A 171 3.08 26.34 8.38
C ASP A 171 4.52 26.63 7.89
N THR A 172 5.46 26.81 8.80
CA THR A 172 6.87 27.13 8.52
C THR A 172 7.53 26.01 7.73
N TYR A 173 7.26 24.74 8.07
CA TYR A 173 7.83 23.60 7.34
C TYR A 173 7.27 23.50 5.91
N VAL A 174 5.97 23.73 5.75
CA VAL A 174 5.31 23.76 4.43
C VAL A 174 5.75 24.97 3.62
N LYS A 175 5.95 26.12 4.26
CA LYS A 175 6.51 27.32 3.63
C LYS A 175 7.95 27.12 3.20
N GLN A 176 8.78 26.55 4.07
CA GLN A 176 10.18 26.23 3.77
C GLN A 176 10.27 25.27 2.57
N GLN A 177 9.48 24.20 2.55
CA GLN A 177 9.44 23.29 1.40
C GLN A 177 8.99 23.97 0.10
N LYS A 178 8.05 24.90 0.16
CA LYS A 178 7.63 25.67 -1.02
C LYS A 178 8.75 26.59 -1.49
N GLU A 179 9.40 27.30 -0.58
CA GLU A 179 10.54 28.16 -0.90
C GLU A 179 11.69 27.38 -1.51
N ASP A 180 12.04 26.20 -0.94
CA ASP A 180 13.08 25.30 -1.45
C ASP A 180 12.73 24.79 -2.87
N ILE A 181 11.46 24.45 -3.13
CA ILE A 181 10.98 24.02 -4.46
C ILE A 181 11.01 25.16 -5.46
N GLU A 182 10.64 26.37 -5.06
CA GLU A 182 10.69 27.56 -5.93
C GLU A 182 12.13 27.95 -6.25
N GLU A 183 13.04 27.84 -5.28
CA GLU A 183 14.46 28.08 -5.49
C GLU A 183 15.07 27.04 -6.44
N LEU A 184 14.77 25.74 -6.25
CA LEU A 184 15.18 24.67 -7.16
C LEU A 184 14.61 24.90 -8.58
N ALA A 185 13.33 25.26 -8.70
CA ALA A 185 12.72 25.52 -10.00
C ALA A 185 13.36 26.75 -10.69
N SER A 186 13.76 27.78 -9.94
CA SER A 186 14.49 28.94 -10.46
C SER A 186 15.89 28.55 -10.95
N MET A 187 16.63 27.73 -10.17
CA MET A 187 17.95 27.23 -10.56
C MET A 187 17.89 26.38 -11.86
N PHE A 188 16.87 25.51 -11.97
CA PHE A 188 16.67 24.75 -13.21
C PHE A 188 16.31 25.63 -14.41
N LYS A 189 15.51 26.68 -14.20
CA LYS A 189 15.17 27.63 -15.25
C LYS A 189 16.38 28.42 -15.73
N ASP A 190 17.27 28.80 -14.82
CA ASP A 190 18.50 29.50 -15.15
C ASP A 190 19.53 28.59 -15.87
N MET A 191 19.53 27.30 -15.54
CA MET A 191 20.38 26.30 -16.25
C MET A 191 19.85 25.99 -17.65
N LEU A 192 18.53 25.96 -17.84
CA LEU A 192 17.89 25.68 -19.13
C LEU A 192 17.77 26.92 -20.03
N GLY A 193 17.95 28.13 -19.48
CA GLY A 193 17.76 29.40 -20.15
C GLY A 193 19.00 30.04 -20.73
N LYS A 194 20.16 29.37 -20.73
CA LYS A 194 21.36 29.85 -21.47
C LYS A 194 21.43 29.12 -22.81
N PRO A 195 21.05 29.74 -23.92
CA PRO A 195 21.48 29.23 -25.24
C PRO A 195 22.99 29.37 -25.29
N ASP A 196 23.63 28.28 -25.69
CA ASP A 196 25.05 28.32 -26.06
C ASP A 196 25.22 29.30 -27.22
N ASP A 197 26.01 30.37 -27.03
CA ASP A 197 26.58 31.19 -28.07
C ASP A 197 27.79 30.50 -28.70
#